data_937b0b31cfef9ca17b8fc01dd7232874
#
_entry.id   937b0b31cfef9ca17b8fc01dd7232874
#
_cell.length_a   1.000
_cell.length_b   1.000
_cell.length_c   1.000
_cell.angle_alpha   90.00
_cell.angle_beta   90.00
_cell.angle_gamma   90.00
#
_symmetry.space_group_name_H-M   'P 1'
#
loop_
_entity.id
_entity.type
_entity.pdbx_description
1 polymer ?
#
loop_
_entity_poly.entity_id
_entity_poly.type
_entity_poly.pdbx_seq_one_letter_code
_entity_poly.pdbx_strand_id
1 'polypeptide(L)'
;MPIKIPNQLPATQTLRQENIFVMTETRAITQDIRPLRILLLNLMPTKVDTETQFARVLGNTPLQIELELVAPRSHVSKNTSQEHMLAFYKTFDEVKEQNFDGLIITGAPVEHLPFEQVDYWQELCRIMEWSKTHVHSTLHICWGAQAGLYYHYGVPKRALPEKLFGVFRHTVEEPNFMLFRGFDDEFWVPHSRNTTILREDIEKVPELKIMSCSEKAGVYAVKTRDGKQVFLMGHAEYDRDTLLREYLRDVAANVPIHVPEHYFPNDDASRTPLVTWRSCAHLLYGNWLNYFVYQTVPYDITRIQSGERTEG
;
A
#
# COMPACT_ATOMS: atom_id res chain seq x y z
N MET A 1 10.45 18.56 -3.68
CA MET A 1 10.88 19.14 -2.37
C MET A 1 9.78 20.06 -1.88
N PRO A 2 9.41 20.03 -0.58
CA PRO A 2 8.50 21.01 -0.04
C PRO A 2 9.08 22.42 -0.22
N ILE A 3 8.20 23.40 -0.41
CA ILE A 3 8.62 24.79 -0.55
C ILE A 3 9.27 25.29 0.75
N LYS A 4 10.51 25.76 0.68
CA LYS A 4 11.16 26.44 1.79
C LYS A 4 10.78 27.92 1.76
N ILE A 5 10.16 28.42 2.82
CA ILE A 5 9.79 29.83 2.93
C ILE A 5 10.19 30.40 4.30
N PRO A 6 10.35 31.72 4.42
CA PRO A 6 10.65 32.37 5.69
C PRO A 6 9.61 32.03 6.78
N ASN A 7 10.07 31.83 8.01
CA ASN A 7 9.21 31.42 9.14
C ASN A 7 8.00 32.33 9.36
N GLN A 8 8.12 33.64 9.09
CA GLN A 8 7.08 34.65 9.36
C GLN A 8 6.31 35.06 8.10
N LEU A 9 6.52 34.40 6.96
CA LEU A 9 5.78 34.76 5.75
C LEU A 9 4.28 34.49 5.96
N PRO A 10 3.38 35.47 5.71
CA PRO A 10 1.93 35.28 5.89
C PRO A 10 1.37 34.07 5.11
N ALA A 11 1.95 33.77 3.94
CA ALA A 11 1.59 32.60 3.16
C ALA A 11 1.73 31.27 3.93
N THR A 12 2.59 31.19 4.95
CA THR A 12 2.78 29.98 5.77
C THR A 12 1.48 29.53 6.43
N GLN A 13 0.71 30.48 6.97
CA GLN A 13 -0.55 30.18 7.63
C GLN A 13 -1.61 29.71 6.62
N THR A 14 -1.74 30.41 5.48
CA THR A 14 -2.68 30.04 4.42
C THR A 14 -2.38 28.66 3.86
N LEU A 15 -1.11 28.38 3.53
CA LEU A 15 -0.70 27.10 2.98
C LEU A 15 -0.93 25.95 3.98
N ARG A 16 -0.73 26.19 5.28
CA ARG A 16 -1.05 25.19 6.32
C ARG A 16 -2.55 24.91 6.41
N GLN A 17 -3.41 25.95 6.29
CA GLN A 17 -4.86 25.78 6.27
C GLN A 17 -5.33 25.00 5.03
N GLU A 18 -4.63 25.14 3.92
CA GLU A 18 -4.86 24.38 2.68
C GLU A 18 -4.20 22.99 2.69
N ASN A 19 -3.66 22.54 3.84
CA ASN A 19 -2.90 21.30 3.95
C ASN A 19 -1.70 21.22 3.00
N ILE A 20 -1.12 22.35 2.63
CA ILE A 20 0.12 22.42 1.86
C ILE A 20 1.28 22.45 2.83
N PHE A 21 2.14 21.43 2.77
CA PHE A 21 3.32 21.39 3.64
C PHE A 21 4.33 22.48 3.28
N VAL A 22 4.71 23.24 4.30
CA VAL A 22 5.69 24.31 4.20
C VAL A 22 6.87 24.00 5.08
N MET A 23 8.06 23.94 4.49
CA MET A 23 9.31 23.83 5.24
C MET A 23 9.75 25.23 5.69
N THR A 24 9.75 25.45 6.98
CA THR A 24 10.28 26.70 7.56
C THR A 24 11.82 26.67 7.54
N GLU A 25 12.44 27.87 7.57
CA GLU A 25 13.91 27.99 7.57
C GLU A 25 14.56 27.23 8.72
N THR A 26 13.98 27.29 9.92
CA THR A 26 14.46 26.58 11.11
C THR A 26 14.49 25.07 10.90
N ARG A 27 13.46 24.50 10.25
CA ARG A 27 13.39 23.08 9.96
C ARG A 27 14.33 22.67 8.82
N ALA A 28 14.53 23.54 7.83
CA ALA A 28 15.42 23.27 6.69
C ALA A 28 16.90 23.17 7.10
N ILE A 29 17.33 23.93 8.11
CA ILE A 29 18.72 23.94 8.60
C ILE A 29 19.08 22.64 9.33
N THR A 30 18.08 21.92 9.86
CA THR A 30 18.30 20.69 10.66
C THR A 30 18.16 19.39 9.85
N GLN A 31 17.92 19.47 8.53
CA GLN A 31 17.74 18.29 7.68
C GLN A 31 18.94 18.09 6.75
N ASP A 32 19.81 17.15 7.09
CA ASP A 32 20.61 16.45 6.09
C ASP A 32 19.71 15.51 5.29
N ILE A 33 19.94 15.43 3.98
CA ILE A 33 19.17 14.54 3.09
C ILE A 33 19.70 13.12 3.29
N ARG A 34 18.90 12.28 3.95
CA ARG A 34 19.14 10.84 3.95
C ARG A 34 18.10 10.12 3.09
N PRO A 35 18.45 9.03 2.41
CA PRO A 35 17.50 8.20 1.69
C PRO A 35 16.43 7.65 2.65
N LEU A 36 15.19 7.55 2.17
CA LEU A 36 14.13 6.84 2.88
C LEU A 36 14.33 5.34 2.68
N ARG A 37 14.43 4.60 3.76
CA ARG A 37 14.54 3.14 3.73
C ARG A 37 13.15 2.53 3.72
N ILE A 38 12.77 1.94 2.57
CA ILE A 38 11.48 1.29 2.38
C ILE A 38 11.69 -0.21 2.26
N LEU A 39 11.02 -0.97 3.11
CA LEU A 39 11.02 -2.42 3.08
C LEU A 39 9.79 -2.91 2.30
N LEU A 40 9.97 -3.77 1.31
CA LEU A 40 8.89 -4.42 0.56
C LEU A 40 8.83 -5.90 0.94
N LEU A 41 7.85 -6.27 1.76
CA LEU A 41 7.51 -7.67 2.01
C LEU A 41 6.65 -8.18 0.86
N ASN A 42 7.31 -8.85 -0.08
CA ASN A 42 6.68 -9.34 -1.30
C ASN A 42 6.14 -10.76 -1.12
N LEU A 43 4.81 -10.87 -0.96
CA LEU A 43 4.09 -12.15 -0.81
C LEU A 43 3.57 -12.69 -2.14
N MET A 44 3.71 -11.90 -3.25
CA MET A 44 3.23 -12.30 -4.56
C MET A 44 4.08 -13.43 -5.16
N PRO A 45 3.49 -14.34 -5.95
CA PRO A 45 4.23 -15.42 -6.59
C PRO A 45 5.11 -14.94 -7.76
N THR A 46 4.69 -13.86 -8.47
CA THR A 46 5.43 -13.22 -9.56
C THR A 46 6.30 -12.08 -9.01
N LYS A 47 7.40 -12.42 -8.32
CA LYS A 47 8.24 -11.47 -7.60
C LYS A 47 8.72 -10.31 -8.49
N VAL A 48 9.29 -10.62 -9.64
CA VAL A 48 9.92 -9.64 -10.56
C VAL A 48 8.91 -8.63 -11.08
N ASP A 49 7.70 -9.07 -11.45
CA ASP A 49 6.62 -8.16 -11.87
C ASP A 49 6.25 -7.20 -10.74
N THR A 50 6.04 -7.74 -9.54
CA THR A 50 5.67 -6.98 -8.36
C THR A 50 6.75 -5.97 -7.96
N GLU A 51 8.02 -6.36 -7.98
CA GLU A 51 9.16 -5.47 -7.75
C GLU A 51 9.14 -4.28 -8.72
N THR A 52 8.93 -4.56 -10.01
CA THR A 52 8.90 -3.54 -11.06
C THR A 52 7.72 -2.59 -10.87
N GLN A 53 6.55 -3.11 -10.50
CA GLN A 53 5.35 -2.31 -10.24
C GLN A 53 5.57 -1.35 -9.08
N PHE A 54 6.07 -1.84 -7.94
CA PHE A 54 6.34 -0.99 -6.78
C PHE A 54 7.51 -0.02 -7.04
N ALA A 55 8.60 -0.46 -7.65
CA ALA A 55 9.72 0.42 -7.99
C ALA A 55 9.27 1.61 -8.87
N ARG A 56 8.34 1.38 -9.81
CA ARG A 56 7.80 2.42 -10.68
C ARG A 56 6.99 3.46 -9.93
N VAL A 57 6.08 3.05 -9.07
CA VAL A 57 5.23 3.99 -8.32
C VAL A 57 5.98 4.70 -7.20
N LEU A 58 6.94 4.02 -6.55
CA LEU A 58 7.81 4.61 -5.54
C LEU A 58 8.86 5.53 -6.14
N GLY A 59 9.35 5.24 -7.35
CA GLY A 59 10.35 6.07 -8.03
C GLY A 59 9.82 7.39 -8.60
N ASN A 60 8.50 7.60 -8.62
CA ASN A 60 7.89 8.83 -9.13
C ASN A 60 7.80 9.93 -8.05
N THR A 61 8.92 10.24 -7.41
CA THR A 61 9.04 11.25 -6.36
C THR A 61 10.43 11.90 -6.40
N PRO A 62 10.58 13.17 -5.99
CA PRO A 62 11.90 13.77 -5.81
C PRO A 62 12.64 13.26 -4.56
N LEU A 63 12.00 12.44 -3.71
CA LEU A 63 12.63 11.86 -2.53
C LEU A 63 13.53 10.69 -2.93
N GLN A 64 14.69 10.60 -2.31
CA GLN A 64 15.59 9.46 -2.51
C GLN A 64 15.09 8.27 -1.70
N ILE A 65 14.91 7.12 -2.37
CA ILE A 65 14.39 5.90 -1.76
C ILE A 65 15.43 4.80 -1.89
N GLU A 66 15.66 4.09 -0.79
CA GLU A 66 16.38 2.82 -0.74
C GLU A 66 15.36 1.71 -0.52
N LEU A 67 15.13 0.90 -1.56
CA LEU A 67 14.16 -0.18 -1.54
C LEU A 67 14.85 -1.50 -1.20
N GLU A 68 14.45 -2.10 -0.08
CA GLU A 68 14.92 -3.42 0.35
C GLU A 68 13.79 -4.45 0.19
N LEU A 69 14.12 -5.63 -0.36
CA LEU A 69 13.17 -6.69 -0.64
C LEU A 69 13.25 -7.79 0.42
N VAL A 70 12.09 -8.19 0.95
CA VAL A 70 11.98 -9.30 1.90
C VAL A 70 10.92 -10.28 1.42
N ALA A 71 11.19 -11.56 1.63
CA ALA A 71 10.22 -12.64 1.42
C ALA A 71 10.18 -13.56 2.64
N PRO A 72 9.03 -14.19 2.95
CA PRO A 72 8.95 -15.17 4.02
C PRO A 72 9.90 -16.35 3.76
N ARG A 73 10.69 -16.72 4.76
CA ARG A 73 11.59 -17.88 4.70
C ARG A 73 10.83 -19.19 4.67
N SER A 74 9.68 -19.22 5.33
CA SER A 74 8.80 -20.39 5.42
C SER A 74 8.10 -20.75 4.11
N HIS A 75 8.22 -19.90 3.07
CA HIS A 75 7.60 -20.12 1.76
C HIS A 75 8.62 -20.15 0.63
N VAL A 76 8.63 -21.25 -0.13
CA VAL A 76 9.49 -21.37 -1.32
C VAL A 76 8.76 -20.82 -2.54
N SER A 77 9.29 -19.76 -3.16
CA SER A 77 8.74 -19.21 -4.41
C SER A 77 8.85 -20.23 -5.54
N LYS A 78 7.71 -20.54 -6.19
CA LYS A 78 7.67 -21.49 -7.31
C LYS A 78 7.90 -20.83 -8.67
N ASN A 79 7.65 -19.51 -8.77
CA ASN A 79 7.63 -18.75 -10.02
C ASN A 79 8.82 -17.77 -10.17
N THR A 80 9.78 -17.83 -9.24
CA THR A 80 10.98 -16.99 -9.26
C THR A 80 12.20 -17.88 -9.05
N SER A 81 13.26 -17.65 -9.84
CA SER A 81 14.47 -18.45 -9.71
C SER A 81 15.11 -18.30 -8.33
N GLN A 82 15.71 -19.37 -7.84
CA GLN A 82 16.43 -19.34 -6.57
C GLN A 82 17.61 -18.35 -6.60
N GLU A 83 18.26 -18.22 -7.76
CA GLU A 83 19.35 -17.26 -7.98
C GLU A 83 18.87 -15.82 -7.75
N HIS A 84 17.72 -15.44 -8.30
CA HIS A 84 17.11 -14.13 -8.09
C HIS A 84 16.78 -13.88 -6.61
N MET A 85 16.19 -14.90 -5.96
CA MET A 85 15.88 -14.79 -4.53
C MET A 85 17.13 -14.58 -3.68
N LEU A 86 18.19 -15.33 -3.93
CA LEU A 86 19.45 -15.20 -3.19
C LEU A 86 20.17 -13.87 -3.46
N ALA A 87 20.03 -13.33 -4.67
CA ALA A 87 20.71 -12.10 -5.06
C ALA A 87 20.05 -10.84 -4.50
N PHE A 88 18.71 -10.82 -4.39
CA PHE A 88 17.94 -9.58 -4.15
C PHE A 88 17.07 -9.60 -2.90
N TYR A 89 16.72 -10.77 -2.36
CA TYR A 89 15.83 -10.88 -1.21
C TYR A 89 16.56 -11.18 0.07
N LYS A 90 16.17 -10.46 1.12
CA LYS A 90 16.54 -10.75 2.50
C LYS A 90 15.45 -11.58 3.18
N THR A 91 15.83 -12.28 4.22
CA THR A 91 14.91 -12.90 5.16
C THR A 91 14.55 -11.91 6.27
N PHE A 92 13.48 -12.19 7.01
CA PHE A 92 13.13 -11.38 8.17
C PHE A 92 14.24 -11.37 9.24
N ASP A 93 14.94 -12.48 9.44
CA ASP A 93 16.04 -12.57 10.41
C ASP A 93 17.22 -11.63 10.09
N GLU A 94 17.42 -11.28 8.82
CA GLU A 94 18.48 -10.35 8.39
C GLU A 94 18.12 -8.87 8.57
N VAL A 95 16.83 -8.55 8.74
CA VAL A 95 16.36 -7.16 8.85
C VAL A 95 15.74 -6.81 10.21
N LYS A 96 15.42 -7.78 11.06
CA LYS A 96 14.65 -7.59 12.30
C LYS A 96 15.28 -6.65 13.34
N GLU A 97 16.62 -6.49 13.30
CA GLU A 97 17.35 -5.58 14.20
C GLU A 97 17.51 -4.15 13.60
N GLN A 98 16.88 -3.91 12.44
CA GLN A 98 16.99 -2.63 11.72
C GLN A 98 15.68 -1.87 11.79
N ASN A 99 15.77 -0.53 11.65
CA ASN A 99 14.60 0.34 11.53
C ASN A 99 14.41 0.81 10.09
N PHE A 100 13.14 1.01 9.71
CA PHE A 100 12.74 1.44 8.38
C PHE A 100 11.77 2.63 8.45
N ASP A 101 11.83 3.51 7.46
CA ASP A 101 10.90 4.63 7.33
C ASP A 101 9.52 4.13 6.90
N GLY A 102 9.49 3.12 6.03
CA GLY A 102 8.24 2.52 5.57
C GLY A 102 8.34 1.03 5.31
N LEU A 103 7.21 0.35 5.44
CA LEU A 103 7.04 -1.06 5.08
C LEU A 103 5.82 -1.17 4.15
N ILE A 104 5.97 -1.91 3.07
CA ILE A 104 4.84 -2.32 2.21
C ILE A 104 4.68 -3.83 2.34
N ILE A 105 3.48 -4.28 2.69
CA ILE A 105 3.09 -5.70 2.71
C ILE A 105 2.15 -5.93 1.53
N THR A 106 2.58 -6.74 0.56
CA THR A 106 1.83 -6.95 -0.69
C THR A 106 0.64 -7.89 -0.51
N GLY A 107 -0.20 -8.00 -1.53
CA GLY A 107 -1.18 -9.07 -1.67
C GLY A 107 -0.54 -10.45 -1.80
N ALA A 108 -1.39 -11.49 -1.73
CA ALA A 108 -1.02 -12.88 -1.96
C ALA A 108 -2.22 -13.66 -2.50
N PRO A 109 -2.06 -14.63 -3.42
CA PRO A 109 -3.16 -15.39 -4.00
C PRO A 109 -3.56 -16.59 -3.12
N VAL A 110 -3.74 -16.37 -1.83
CA VAL A 110 -4.08 -17.39 -0.81
C VAL A 110 -5.40 -17.09 -0.10
N GLU A 111 -6.26 -16.31 -0.74
CA GLU A 111 -7.50 -15.76 -0.17
C GLU A 111 -8.50 -16.83 0.28
N HIS A 112 -8.52 -17.98 -0.39
CA HIS A 112 -9.42 -19.08 -0.08
C HIS A 112 -9.08 -19.81 1.22
N LEU A 113 -7.84 -19.68 1.69
CA LEU A 113 -7.40 -20.30 2.94
C LEU A 113 -7.77 -19.42 4.14
N PRO A 114 -8.19 -19.99 5.28
CA PRO A 114 -8.11 -19.30 6.56
C PRO A 114 -6.69 -18.77 6.79
N PHE A 115 -6.56 -17.63 7.47
CA PHE A 115 -5.24 -17.03 7.67
C PHE A 115 -4.26 -17.98 8.35
N GLU A 116 -4.73 -18.71 9.34
CA GLU A 116 -3.92 -19.64 10.15
C GLU A 116 -3.43 -20.88 9.37
N GLN A 117 -4.03 -21.15 8.20
CA GLN A 117 -3.63 -22.26 7.32
C GLN A 117 -2.62 -21.84 6.25
N VAL A 118 -2.28 -20.54 6.17
CA VAL A 118 -1.24 -20.06 5.26
C VAL A 118 0.13 -20.44 5.85
N ASP A 119 0.97 -21.08 5.06
CA ASP A 119 2.26 -21.66 5.49
C ASP A 119 3.21 -20.65 6.16
N TYR A 120 3.20 -19.38 5.73
CA TYR A 120 3.99 -18.29 6.31
C TYR A 120 3.21 -17.42 7.31
N TRP A 121 2.02 -17.80 7.74
CA TRP A 121 1.19 -16.97 8.63
C TRP A 121 1.89 -16.56 9.92
N GLN A 122 2.53 -17.52 10.60
CA GLN A 122 3.24 -17.25 11.86
C GLN A 122 4.42 -16.28 11.68
N GLU A 123 5.12 -16.37 10.56
CA GLU A 123 6.19 -15.44 10.21
C GLU A 123 5.63 -14.06 9.89
N LEU A 124 4.54 -13.98 9.13
CA LEU A 124 3.85 -12.74 8.82
C LEU A 124 3.35 -12.03 10.08
N CYS A 125 2.77 -12.76 11.04
CA CYS A 125 2.36 -12.20 12.34
C CYS A 125 3.54 -11.58 13.10
N ARG A 126 4.70 -12.25 13.12
CA ARG A 126 5.92 -11.70 13.75
C ARG A 126 6.40 -10.44 13.06
N ILE A 127 6.36 -10.39 11.73
CA ILE A 127 6.73 -9.20 10.95
C ILE A 127 5.76 -8.05 11.24
N MET A 128 4.46 -8.31 11.26
CA MET A 128 3.45 -7.31 11.58
C MET A 128 3.59 -6.76 13.01
N GLU A 129 3.89 -7.62 13.98
CA GLU A 129 4.15 -7.16 15.36
C GLU A 129 5.44 -6.32 15.45
N TRP A 130 6.52 -6.79 14.83
CA TRP A 130 7.79 -6.08 14.74
C TRP A 130 7.64 -4.71 14.09
N SER A 131 6.79 -4.58 13.07
CA SER A 131 6.60 -3.32 12.36
C SER A 131 6.07 -2.19 13.24
N LYS A 132 5.36 -2.49 14.33
CA LYS A 132 4.85 -1.47 15.27
C LYS A 132 5.95 -0.67 15.94
N THR A 133 7.14 -1.24 16.11
CA THR A 133 8.25 -0.64 16.85
C THR A 133 9.46 -0.29 15.97
N HIS A 134 9.60 -0.92 14.82
CA HIS A 134 10.76 -0.78 13.93
C HIS A 134 10.45 -0.06 12.62
N VAL A 135 9.15 0.17 12.33
CA VAL A 135 8.72 0.84 11.09
C VAL A 135 7.88 2.06 11.44
N HIS A 136 8.18 3.18 10.78
CA HIS A 136 7.45 4.42 11.02
C HIS A 136 6.04 4.40 10.41
N SER A 137 5.90 3.92 9.16
CA SER A 137 4.60 3.80 8.48
C SER A 137 4.51 2.50 7.69
N THR A 138 3.39 1.77 7.83
CA THR A 138 3.14 0.52 7.11
C THR A 138 1.95 0.65 6.16
N LEU A 139 2.16 0.27 4.90
CA LEU A 139 1.15 0.20 3.85
C LEU A 139 0.85 -1.27 3.53
N HIS A 140 -0.38 -1.69 3.78
CA HIS A 140 -0.85 -3.05 3.53
C HIS A 140 -1.70 -3.07 2.26
N ILE A 141 -1.48 -4.03 1.36
CA ILE A 141 -2.15 -4.10 0.06
C ILE A 141 -2.97 -5.40 -0.09
N CYS A 142 -4.22 -5.28 -0.54
CA CYS A 142 -5.13 -6.37 -0.91
C CYS A 142 -5.23 -7.44 0.20
N TRP A 143 -4.79 -8.69 -0.06
CA TRP A 143 -4.76 -9.73 0.95
C TRP A 143 -3.88 -9.36 2.15
N GLY A 144 -2.75 -8.68 1.95
CA GLY A 144 -1.92 -8.16 3.04
C GLY A 144 -2.67 -7.14 3.91
N ALA A 145 -3.58 -6.36 3.32
CA ALA A 145 -4.44 -5.45 4.07
C ALA A 145 -5.48 -6.22 4.91
N GLN A 146 -6.11 -7.25 4.34
CA GLN A 146 -7.02 -8.11 5.08
C GLN A 146 -6.31 -8.85 6.21
N ALA A 147 -5.09 -9.34 5.96
CA ALA A 147 -4.26 -10.01 6.97
C ALA A 147 -3.89 -9.07 8.12
N GLY A 148 -3.49 -7.84 7.82
CA GLY A 148 -3.16 -6.83 8.82
C GLY A 148 -4.38 -6.42 9.65
N LEU A 149 -5.52 -6.18 9.02
CA LEU A 149 -6.77 -5.86 9.72
C LEU A 149 -7.24 -7.00 10.63
N TYR A 150 -7.09 -8.25 10.17
CA TYR A 150 -7.41 -9.42 10.99
C TYR A 150 -6.46 -9.57 12.17
N TYR A 151 -5.15 -9.53 11.93
CA TYR A 151 -4.14 -9.74 12.97
C TYR A 151 -4.19 -8.67 14.06
N HIS A 152 -4.26 -7.40 13.68
CA HIS A 152 -4.16 -6.29 14.62
C HIS A 152 -5.50 -5.93 15.28
N TYR A 153 -6.62 -6.16 14.59
CA TYR A 153 -7.93 -5.61 14.98
C TYR A 153 -9.05 -6.64 14.98
N GLY A 154 -8.78 -7.89 14.61
CA GLY A 154 -9.79 -8.95 14.57
C GLY A 154 -10.86 -8.77 13.48
N VAL A 155 -10.63 -7.89 12.50
CA VAL A 155 -11.57 -7.67 11.38
C VAL A 155 -11.52 -8.87 10.43
N PRO A 156 -12.62 -9.64 10.28
CA PRO A 156 -12.60 -10.87 9.47
C PRO A 156 -12.70 -10.57 7.99
N LYS A 157 -12.05 -11.37 7.15
CA LYS A 157 -12.36 -11.41 5.72
C LYS A 157 -13.61 -12.22 5.45
N ARG A 158 -14.33 -11.86 4.39
CA ARG A 158 -15.56 -12.54 3.92
C ARG A 158 -15.36 -12.98 2.47
N ALA A 159 -15.85 -14.20 2.15
CA ALA A 159 -15.86 -14.65 0.76
C ALA A 159 -16.83 -13.82 -0.07
N LEU A 160 -16.44 -13.46 -1.29
CA LEU A 160 -17.33 -12.89 -2.28
C LEU A 160 -18.07 -14.01 -3.02
N PRO A 161 -19.32 -13.78 -3.48
CA PRO A 161 -20.08 -14.75 -4.27
C PRO A 161 -19.41 -15.04 -5.63
N GLU A 162 -18.72 -14.05 -6.19
CA GLU A 162 -17.90 -14.14 -7.39
C GLU A 162 -16.66 -13.28 -7.25
N LYS A 163 -15.65 -13.56 -8.07
CA LYS A 163 -14.39 -12.79 -8.07
C LYS A 163 -14.66 -11.34 -8.44
N LEU A 164 -14.25 -10.40 -7.60
CA LEU A 164 -14.22 -8.99 -7.94
C LEU A 164 -13.01 -8.75 -8.85
N PHE A 165 -13.26 -8.56 -10.15
CA PHE A 165 -12.23 -8.56 -11.16
C PHE A 165 -12.46 -7.45 -12.19
N GLY A 166 -11.60 -6.44 -12.19
CA GLY A 166 -11.73 -5.27 -13.04
C GLY A 166 -11.17 -4.01 -12.45
N VAL A 167 -11.58 -2.85 -12.99
CA VAL A 167 -11.21 -1.51 -12.54
C VAL A 167 -12.48 -0.82 -12.05
N PHE A 168 -12.51 -0.44 -10.78
CA PHE A 168 -13.72 0.08 -10.15
C PHE A 168 -13.56 1.52 -9.71
N ARG A 169 -14.66 2.27 -9.78
CA ARG A 169 -14.76 3.64 -9.34
C ARG A 169 -14.88 3.70 -7.82
N HIS A 170 -14.12 4.61 -7.21
CA HIS A 170 -14.08 4.87 -5.78
C HIS A 170 -14.33 6.34 -5.51
N THR A 171 -14.84 6.65 -4.33
CA THR A 171 -15.02 8.00 -3.80
C THR A 171 -14.19 8.21 -2.55
N VAL A 172 -13.74 9.43 -2.33
CA VAL A 172 -13.04 9.82 -1.11
C VAL A 172 -14.09 10.19 -0.05
N GLU A 173 -14.09 9.50 1.11
CA GLU A 173 -14.99 9.82 2.23
C GLU A 173 -14.41 10.89 3.16
N GLU A 174 -13.09 11.07 3.15
CA GLU A 174 -12.38 12.07 3.96
C GLU A 174 -11.50 12.95 3.06
N PRO A 175 -12.06 14.04 2.50
CA PRO A 175 -11.36 14.89 1.52
C PRO A 175 -10.06 15.49 2.04
N ASN A 176 -9.97 15.75 3.35
CA ASN A 176 -8.78 16.34 3.97
C ASN A 176 -7.71 15.31 4.36
N PHE A 177 -7.91 14.03 4.04
CA PHE A 177 -6.92 13.02 4.33
C PHE A 177 -5.74 13.10 3.35
N MET A 178 -4.55 13.31 3.87
CA MET A 178 -3.34 13.61 3.09
C MET A 178 -2.98 12.53 2.06
N LEU A 179 -3.42 11.29 2.25
CA LEU A 179 -3.19 10.22 1.26
C LEU A 179 -3.89 10.49 -0.07
N PHE A 180 -5.07 11.12 -0.03
CA PHE A 180 -5.87 11.47 -1.21
C PHE A 180 -5.69 12.92 -1.67
N ARG A 181 -4.66 13.59 -1.19
CA ARG A 181 -4.38 14.95 -1.62
C ARG A 181 -4.11 15.01 -3.12
N GLY A 182 -4.85 15.88 -3.81
CA GLY A 182 -4.78 16.06 -5.26
C GLY A 182 -5.56 15.03 -6.06
N PHE A 183 -6.30 14.13 -5.40
CA PHE A 183 -7.28 13.27 -6.07
C PHE A 183 -8.51 14.08 -6.47
N ASP A 184 -9.14 13.65 -7.54
CA ASP A 184 -10.51 14.07 -7.87
C ASP A 184 -11.50 13.40 -6.89
N ASP A 185 -12.75 13.86 -6.86
CA ASP A 185 -13.80 13.32 -5.99
C ASP A 185 -14.04 11.83 -6.27
N GLU A 186 -13.79 11.39 -7.51
CA GLU A 186 -13.89 10.02 -7.97
C GLU A 186 -12.58 9.58 -8.65
N PHE A 187 -12.18 8.34 -8.40
CA PHE A 187 -10.99 7.75 -9.00
C PHE A 187 -11.15 6.26 -9.24
N TRP A 188 -10.29 5.70 -10.08
CA TRP A 188 -10.37 4.31 -10.50
C TRP A 188 -9.23 3.49 -9.92
N VAL A 189 -9.55 2.25 -9.48
CA VAL A 189 -8.56 1.32 -8.92
C VAL A 189 -8.80 -0.10 -9.45
N PRO A 190 -7.74 -0.81 -9.88
CA PRO A 190 -7.83 -2.24 -10.21
C PRO A 190 -8.06 -3.10 -8.97
N HIS A 191 -8.91 -4.11 -9.12
CA HIS A 191 -9.14 -5.16 -8.14
C HIS A 191 -9.09 -6.53 -8.81
N SER A 192 -8.51 -7.50 -8.10
CA SER A 192 -8.57 -8.92 -8.40
C SER A 192 -8.58 -9.68 -7.08
N ARG A 193 -9.76 -10.04 -6.58
CA ARG A 193 -9.89 -10.71 -5.27
C ARG A 193 -11.18 -11.51 -5.14
N ASN A 194 -11.13 -12.57 -4.34
CA ASN A 194 -12.27 -13.46 -4.01
C ASN A 194 -12.81 -13.20 -2.60
N THR A 195 -12.19 -12.28 -1.85
CA THR A 195 -12.59 -11.94 -0.49
C THR A 195 -12.69 -10.44 -0.30
N THR A 196 -13.42 -10.02 0.72
CA THR A 196 -13.61 -8.62 1.09
C THR A 196 -13.64 -8.46 2.60
N ILE A 197 -13.60 -7.22 3.06
CA ILE A 197 -13.93 -6.80 4.42
C ILE A 197 -15.21 -5.98 4.38
N LEU A 198 -16.02 -6.07 5.43
CA LEU A 198 -17.27 -5.33 5.50
C LEU A 198 -17.08 -4.01 6.27
N ARG A 199 -17.77 -2.98 5.82
CA ARG A 199 -17.79 -1.66 6.49
C ARG A 199 -18.18 -1.78 7.97
N GLU A 200 -19.26 -2.52 8.24
CA GLU A 200 -19.76 -2.73 9.59
C GLU A 200 -18.78 -3.44 10.53
N ASP A 201 -17.87 -4.28 10.01
CA ASP A 201 -16.85 -4.93 10.83
C ASP A 201 -15.70 -3.95 11.17
N ILE A 202 -15.38 -3.01 10.28
CA ILE A 202 -14.40 -1.96 10.53
C ILE A 202 -14.95 -0.92 11.52
N GLU A 203 -16.19 -0.49 11.36
CA GLU A 203 -16.83 0.53 12.18
C GLU A 203 -16.99 0.10 13.66
N LYS A 204 -16.94 -1.19 13.95
CA LYS A 204 -16.87 -1.72 15.31
C LYS A 204 -15.54 -1.48 16.02
N VAL A 205 -14.47 -1.13 15.28
CA VAL A 205 -13.12 -0.94 15.79
C VAL A 205 -12.83 0.56 15.88
N PRO A 206 -12.83 1.14 17.10
CA PRO A 206 -12.67 2.59 17.28
C PRO A 206 -11.33 3.15 16.77
N GLU A 207 -10.30 2.31 16.69
CA GLU A 207 -8.97 2.68 16.21
C GLU A 207 -8.89 2.83 14.68
N LEU A 208 -9.87 2.31 13.95
CA LEU A 208 -9.90 2.33 12.50
C LEU A 208 -10.81 3.42 11.96
N LYS A 209 -10.46 3.94 10.79
CA LYS A 209 -11.28 4.88 10.04
C LYS A 209 -11.27 4.53 8.56
N ILE A 210 -12.46 4.44 7.96
CA ILE A 210 -12.63 4.27 6.51
C ILE A 210 -12.39 5.62 5.83
N MET A 211 -11.63 5.61 4.75
CA MET A 211 -11.18 6.80 4.05
C MET A 211 -11.73 6.90 2.64
N SER A 212 -12.00 5.75 2.02
CA SER A 212 -12.50 5.66 0.64
C SER A 212 -13.25 4.34 0.43
N CYS A 213 -14.30 4.41 -0.37
CA CYS A 213 -15.15 3.28 -0.74
C CYS A 213 -15.55 3.31 -2.21
N SER A 214 -16.05 2.17 -2.67
CA SER A 214 -16.72 1.99 -3.95
C SER A 214 -18.09 1.39 -3.71
N GLU A 215 -19.09 1.79 -4.47
CA GLU A 215 -20.41 1.18 -4.42
C GLU A 215 -20.35 -0.31 -4.75
N LYS A 216 -19.53 -0.69 -5.74
CA LYS A 216 -19.40 -2.08 -6.20
C LYS A 216 -18.26 -2.84 -5.49
N ALA A 217 -17.12 -2.22 -5.32
CA ALA A 217 -15.95 -2.87 -4.74
C ALA A 217 -15.90 -2.80 -3.19
N GLY A 218 -16.82 -2.07 -2.55
CA GLY A 218 -16.84 -1.91 -1.11
C GLY A 218 -15.72 -1.03 -0.57
N VAL A 219 -15.26 -1.31 0.63
CA VAL A 219 -14.20 -0.54 1.29
C VAL A 219 -12.90 -0.65 0.51
N TYR A 220 -12.27 0.51 0.22
CA TYR A 220 -10.97 0.56 -0.46
C TYR A 220 -9.84 0.89 0.51
N ALA A 221 -9.96 1.98 1.24
CA ALA A 221 -8.89 2.46 2.09
C ALA A 221 -9.35 2.62 3.54
N VAL A 222 -8.57 2.06 4.45
CA VAL A 222 -8.74 2.17 5.91
C VAL A 222 -7.41 2.63 6.50
N LYS A 223 -7.46 3.42 7.56
CA LYS A 223 -6.28 3.81 8.33
C LYS A 223 -6.49 3.62 9.82
N THR A 224 -5.39 3.52 10.56
CA THR A 224 -5.39 3.71 12.01
C THR A 224 -5.55 5.19 12.38
N ARG A 225 -6.05 5.50 13.57
CA ARG A 225 -6.20 6.89 14.03
C ARG A 225 -4.89 7.65 14.04
N ASP A 226 -3.81 7.01 14.48
CA ASP A 226 -2.46 7.57 14.47
C ASP A 226 -1.86 7.67 13.05
N GLY A 227 -2.52 7.05 12.04
CA GLY A 227 -2.09 7.04 10.64
C GLY A 227 -0.80 6.25 10.38
N LYS A 228 -0.32 5.44 11.32
CA LYS A 228 0.88 4.61 11.13
C LYS A 228 0.64 3.44 10.19
N GLN A 229 -0.59 2.92 10.16
CA GLN A 229 -0.96 1.81 9.28
C GLN A 229 -2.06 2.27 8.32
N VAL A 230 -1.89 1.94 7.06
CA VAL A 230 -2.86 2.16 5.98
C VAL A 230 -3.12 0.83 5.29
N PHE A 231 -4.38 0.52 5.04
CA PHE A 231 -4.85 -0.72 4.44
C PHE A 231 -5.61 -0.40 3.16
N LEU A 232 -5.11 -0.90 2.03
CA LEU A 232 -5.69 -0.69 0.70
C LEU A 232 -6.17 -2.02 0.12
N MET A 233 -7.45 -2.12 -0.26
CA MET A 233 -8.05 -3.36 -0.75
C MET A 233 -7.88 -3.59 -2.25
N GLY A 234 -7.36 -2.63 -2.99
CA GLY A 234 -7.10 -2.70 -4.42
C GLY A 234 -5.63 -2.54 -4.77
N HIS A 235 -5.34 -2.57 -6.06
CA HIS A 235 -3.98 -2.64 -6.63
C HIS A 235 -3.66 -1.44 -7.51
N ALA A 236 -3.39 -0.28 -6.91
CA ALA A 236 -3.02 0.91 -7.67
C ALA A 236 -1.67 0.76 -8.40
N GLU A 237 -0.79 -0.14 -7.95
CA GLU A 237 0.52 -0.44 -8.53
C GLU A 237 0.47 -1.22 -9.85
N TYR A 238 -0.66 -1.83 -10.21
CA TYR A 238 -0.76 -2.73 -11.36
C TYR A 238 -0.39 -2.07 -12.69
N ASP A 239 0.29 -2.85 -13.53
CA ASP A 239 0.55 -2.52 -14.93
C ASP A 239 -0.69 -2.68 -15.81
N ARG A 240 -0.61 -2.07 -17.01
CA ARG A 240 -1.70 -2.13 -17.99
C ARG A 240 -2.17 -3.55 -18.26
N ASP A 241 -1.26 -4.51 -18.37
CA ASP A 241 -1.51 -5.88 -18.80
C ASP A 241 -1.67 -6.88 -17.65
N THR A 242 -1.61 -6.43 -16.39
CA THR A 242 -1.67 -7.33 -15.24
C THR A 242 -2.97 -8.13 -15.20
N LEU A 243 -4.14 -7.45 -15.28
CA LEU A 243 -5.42 -8.14 -15.30
C LEU A 243 -5.64 -8.92 -16.61
N LEU A 244 -5.08 -8.47 -17.75
CA LEU A 244 -5.13 -9.21 -19.00
C LEU A 244 -4.39 -10.54 -18.89
N ARG A 245 -3.17 -10.53 -18.36
CA ARG A 245 -2.37 -11.75 -18.15
C ARG A 245 -3.09 -12.72 -17.20
N GLU A 246 -3.70 -12.21 -16.17
CA GLU A 246 -4.50 -13.00 -15.23
C GLU A 246 -5.73 -13.61 -15.92
N TYR A 247 -6.49 -12.81 -16.67
CA TYR A 247 -7.64 -13.26 -17.44
C TYR A 247 -7.27 -14.38 -18.42
N LEU A 248 -6.23 -14.18 -19.24
CA LEU A 248 -5.79 -15.17 -20.23
C LEU A 248 -5.27 -16.46 -19.55
N ARG A 249 -4.58 -16.36 -18.42
CA ARG A 249 -4.15 -17.51 -17.62
C ARG A 249 -5.33 -18.34 -17.16
N ASP A 250 -6.36 -17.70 -16.60
CA ASP A 250 -7.50 -18.37 -16.01
C ASP A 250 -8.39 -18.97 -17.10
N VAL A 251 -8.57 -18.29 -18.26
CA VAL A 251 -9.23 -18.85 -19.46
C VAL A 251 -8.49 -20.08 -19.95
N ALA A 252 -7.17 -20.03 -20.10
CA ALA A 252 -6.34 -21.16 -20.55
C ALA A 252 -6.39 -22.36 -19.61
N ALA A 253 -6.56 -22.10 -18.31
CA ALA A 253 -6.70 -23.12 -17.26
C ALA A 253 -8.15 -23.64 -17.10
N ASN A 254 -9.11 -23.16 -17.92
CA ASN A 254 -10.56 -23.45 -17.79
C ASN A 254 -11.12 -23.11 -16.40
N VAL A 255 -10.55 -22.11 -15.72
CA VAL A 255 -11.10 -21.57 -14.48
C VAL A 255 -12.24 -20.61 -14.83
N PRO A 256 -13.43 -20.71 -14.20
CA PRO A 256 -14.50 -19.77 -14.42
C PRO A 256 -14.06 -18.34 -14.11
N ILE A 257 -14.04 -17.48 -15.12
CA ILE A 257 -13.66 -16.07 -14.99
C ILE A 257 -14.44 -15.25 -16.01
N HIS A 258 -14.90 -14.06 -15.60
CA HIS A 258 -15.48 -13.08 -16.51
C HIS A 258 -14.42 -12.10 -17.03
N VAL A 259 -14.73 -11.39 -18.11
CA VAL A 259 -13.93 -10.29 -18.62
C VAL A 259 -13.76 -9.24 -17.52
N PRO A 260 -12.52 -8.72 -17.26
CA PRO A 260 -12.35 -7.71 -16.22
C PRO A 260 -13.18 -6.46 -16.53
N GLU A 261 -14.03 -6.05 -15.57
CA GLU A 261 -14.95 -4.94 -15.74
C GLU A 261 -14.23 -3.60 -15.91
N HIS A 262 -14.71 -2.73 -16.81
CA HIS A 262 -14.19 -1.38 -17.08
C HIS A 262 -12.70 -1.32 -17.42
N TYR A 263 -12.14 -2.45 -17.84
CA TYR A 263 -10.71 -2.58 -18.13
C TYR A 263 -10.43 -2.49 -19.63
N PHE A 264 -11.29 -3.06 -20.45
CA PHE A 264 -11.22 -2.92 -21.90
C PHE A 264 -12.18 -1.84 -22.41
N PRO A 265 -11.87 -1.18 -23.55
CA PRO A 265 -12.86 -0.31 -24.20
C PRO A 265 -14.16 -1.08 -24.51
N ASN A 266 -15.29 -0.64 -23.96
CA ASN A 266 -16.60 -1.29 -24.07
C ASN A 266 -16.62 -2.76 -23.60
N ASP A 267 -15.74 -3.11 -22.63
CA ASP A 267 -15.55 -4.48 -22.10
C ASP A 267 -15.23 -5.53 -23.18
N ASP A 268 -14.66 -5.11 -24.30
CA ASP A 268 -14.24 -5.96 -25.42
C ASP A 268 -12.80 -6.44 -25.20
N ALA A 269 -12.64 -7.70 -24.79
CA ALA A 269 -11.35 -8.33 -24.50
C ALA A 269 -10.42 -8.47 -25.72
N SER A 270 -10.90 -8.22 -26.94
CA SER A 270 -10.04 -8.18 -28.13
C SER A 270 -9.26 -6.86 -28.29
N ARG A 271 -9.62 -5.84 -27.51
CA ARG A 271 -9.02 -4.49 -27.56
C ARG A 271 -7.91 -4.33 -26.53
N THR A 272 -7.05 -3.35 -26.76
CA THR A 272 -6.00 -2.99 -25.80
C THR A 272 -6.60 -2.42 -24.52
N PRO A 273 -6.19 -2.89 -23.32
CA PRO A 273 -6.69 -2.38 -22.06
C PRO A 273 -6.48 -0.86 -21.89
N LEU A 274 -7.42 -0.20 -21.23
CA LEU A 274 -7.31 1.19 -20.82
C LEU A 274 -6.64 1.29 -19.45
N VAL A 275 -5.79 2.27 -19.25
CA VAL A 275 -5.22 2.60 -17.93
C VAL A 275 -5.88 3.87 -17.44
N THR A 276 -6.77 3.75 -16.46
CA THR A 276 -7.52 4.86 -15.86
C THR A 276 -7.09 5.17 -14.42
N TRP A 277 -6.13 4.43 -13.87
CA TRP A 277 -5.69 4.53 -12.46
C TRP A 277 -4.27 5.07 -12.26
N ARG A 278 -3.47 5.27 -13.33
CA ARG A 278 -2.04 5.60 -13.20
C ARG A 278 -1.78 6.91 -12.47
N SER A 279 -2.53 7.96 -12.77
CA SER A 279 -2.35 9.26 -12.14
C SER A 279 -2.63 9.19 -10.63
N CYS A 280 -3.74 8.55 -10.25
CA CYS A 280 -4.11 8.32 -8.86
C CYS A 280 -3.11 7.42 -8.13
N ALA A 281 -2.57 6.39 -8.80
CA ALA A 281 -1.51 5.55 -8.24
C ALA A 281 -0.27 6.38 -7.88
N HIS A 282 0.22 7.21 -8.79
CA HIS A 282 1.37 8.07 -8.52
C HIS A 282 1.11 9.07 -7.39
N LEU A 283 -0.10 9.64 -7.32
CA LEU A 283 -0.48 10.51 -6.20
C LEU A 283 -0.52 9.72 -4.89
N LEU A 284 -1.14 8.54 -4.88
CA LEU A 284 -1.28 7.69 -3.69
C LEU A 284 0.08 7.39 -3.05
N TYR A 285 0.99 6.80 -3.83
CA TYR A 285 2.31 6.43 -3.34
C TYR A 285 3.20 7.65 -3.05
N GLY A 286 3.11 8.69 -3.86
CA GLY A 286 3.79 9.96 -3.62
C GLY A 286 3.31 10.65 -2.33
N ASN A 287 2.01 10.66 -2.06
CA ASN A 287 1.43 11.19 -0.84
C ASN A 287 1.81 10.34 0.39
N TRP A 288 1.78 8.99 0.27
CA TRP A 288 2.24 8.13 1.34
C TRP A 288 3.70 8.40 1.69
N LEU A 289 4.60 8.41 0.70
CA LEU A 289 6.02 8.71 0.91
C LEU A 289 6.24 10.08 1.52
N ASN A 290 5.51 11.10 1.06
CA ASN A 290 5.70 12.46 1.52
C ASN A 290 5.10 12.70 2.92
N TYR A 291 3.83 12.33 3.14
CA TYR A 291 3.09 12.74 4.33
C TYR A 291 3.09 11.72 5.45
N PHE A 292 3.27 10.43 5.15
CA PHE A 292 3.24 9.36 6.14
C PHE A 292 4.62 8.79 6.46
N VAL A 293 5.58 9.01 5.56
CA VAL A 293 6.95 8.55 5.75
C VAL A 293 7.89 9.74 6.00
N TYR A 294 8.15 10.56 4.98
CA TYR A 294 9.20 11.58 5.02
C TYR A 294 8.96 12.68 6.06
N GLN A 295 7.74 13.24 6.11
CA GLN A 295 7.47 14.41 6.94
C GLN A 295 7.26 14.11 8.42
N THR A 296 6.90 12.87 8.73
CA THR A 296 6.54 12.46 10.09
C THR A 296 7.58 11.57 10.75
N VAL A 297 8.52 11.00 9.98
CA VAL A 297 9.59 10.16 10.53
C VAL A 297 10.60 11.04 11.29
N PRO A 298 11.12 10.59 12.44
CA PRO A 298 12.21 11.30 13.11
C PRO A 298 13.47 11.27 12.23
N TYR A 299 14.27 12.37 12.26
CA TYR A 299 15.52 12.43 11.52
C TYR A 299 16.45 11.25 11.84
N ASP A 300 16.57 10.94 13.13
CA ASP A 300 17.26 9.76 13.63
C ASP A 300 16.25 8.58 13.71
N ILE A 301 16.32 7.67 12.73
CA ILE A 301 15.43 6.53 12.61
C ILE A 301 15.52 5.55 13.80
N THR A 302 16.60 5.59 14.59
CA THR A 302 16.71 4.76 15.79
C THR A 302 15.74 5.19 16.90
N ARG A 303 15.17 6.39 16.78
CA ARG A 303 14.19 6.94 17.71
C ARG A 303 12.74 6.64 17.34
N ILE A 304 12.47 5.70 16.45
CA ILE A 304 11.11 5.22 16.17
C ILE A 304 10.59 4.56 17.45
N GLN A 305 9.60 5.20 18.09
CA GLN A 305 8.94 4.69 19.29
C GLN A 305 7.48 4.33 18.98
N SER A 306 7.00 3.26 19.61
CA SER A 306 5.59 2.90 19.54
C SER A 306 4.77 3.96 20.28
N GLY A 307 3.94 4.72 19.58
CA GLY A 307 2.86 5.50 20.16
C GLY A 307 2.96 7.03 20.11
N GLU A 308 4.12 7.64 20.00
CA GLU A 308 4.21 9.11 20.01
C GLU A 308 4.57 9.69 18.64
N ARG A 309 3.63 10.41 18.02
CA ARG A 309 3.96 11.43 17.03
C ARG A 309 4.28 12.71 17.78
N THR A 310 5.48 13.23 17.62
CA THR A 310 5.73 14.64 17.95
C THR A 310 4.85 15.47 17.02
N GLU A 311 3.78 16.05 17.58
CA GLU A 311 3.04 17.13 16.93
C GLU A 311 4.02 18.27 16.66
N GLY A 312 4.23 18.56 15.38
CA GLY A 312 5.08 19.66 14.93
C GLY A 312 4.33 20.60 14.00
#